data_67aca912aea100d3f0e603b339110f3e
#
_entry.id   67aca912aea100d3f0e603b339110f3e
#
_cell.length_a   1.000
_cell.length_b   1.000
_cell.length_c   1.000
_cell.angle_alpha   90.00
_cell.angle_beta   90.00
_cell.angle_gamma   90.00
#
_symmetry.space_group_name_H-M   'P 1'
#
loop_
_entity.id
_entity.type
_entity.pdbx_description
1 polymer ?
#
loop_
_entity_poly.entity_id
_entity_poly.type
_entity_poly.pdbx_seq_one_letter_code
_entity_poly.pdbx_strand_id
1 'polypeptide(L)'
;MNEIGCNFQSGPDFEIGYFNVIGDNVKVGDSVLIGHHCIIEDDVTIGDNVTLQGNIKIASGTAIEDDCVLKHGTILTNNALLKKNVFMGPNTITLGGTHERKTEHGTVIGANCYIGGGSQIAANKKLCDNVTTGALSFVNRDITEPGIYVGIPVRKLR
;
A
#
# COMPACT_ATOMS: atom_id res chain seq x y z
N MET A 1 -10.14 13.72 16.97
CA MET A 1 -10.99 14.22 15.87
C MET A 1 -10.36 13.76 14.57
N ASN A 2 -11.15 13.43 13.55
CA ASN A 2 -10.67 13.14 12.20
C ASN A 2 -10.92 14.36 11.32
N GLU A 3 -10.03 14.60 10.35
CA GLU A 3 -10.22 15.57 9.27
C GLU A 3 -10.55 14.78 8.00
N ILE A 4 -11.67 15.12 7.36
CA ILE A 4 -12.18 14.40 6.19
C ILE A 4 -12.49 15.43 5.11
N GLY A 5 -11.87 15.27 3.94
CA GLY A 5 -12.02 16.14 2.78
C GLY A 5 -13.36 16.01 2.08
N CYS A 6 -13.50 16.75 0.99
CA CYS A 6 -14.71 16.78 0.18
C CYS A 6 -14.91 15.48 -0.59
N ASN A 7 -16.18 15.14 -0.87
CA ASN A 7 -16.55 13.98 -1.70
C ASN A 7 -16.04 12.62 -1.18
N PHE A 8 -15.78 12.51 0.13
CA PHE A 8 -15.49 11.23 0.75
C PHE A 8 -16.72 10.29 0.64
N GLN A 9 -16.48 9.04 0.29
CA GLN A 9 -17.50 8.00 0.20
C GLN A 9 -17.01 6.74 0.89
N SER A 10 -17.89 6.09 1.65
CA SER A 10 -17.61 4.78 2.24
C SER A 10 -18.80 3.85 2.05
N GLY A 11 -18.51 2.56 1.92
CA GLY A 11 -19.50 1.50 1.94
C GLY A 11 -20.02 1.22 3.35
N PRO A 12 -20.94 0.26 3.50
CA PRO A 12 -21.43 -0.20 4.80
C PRO A 12 -20.30 -0.83 5.64
N ASP A 13 -20.53 -0.90 6.93
CA ASP A 13 -19.61 -1.48 7.92
C ASP A 13 -18.19 -0.85 7.89
N PHE A 14 -18.10 0.43 7.50
CA PHE A 14 -16.87 1.21 7.56
C PHE A 14 -16.57 1.64 8.99
N GLU A 15 -15.36 1.30 9.47
CA GLU A 15 -14.86 1.70 10.77
C GLU A 15 -13.63 2.58 10.65
N ILE A 16 -13.57 3.66 11.44
CA ILE A 16 -12.43 4.59 11.46
C ILE A 16 -12.03 4.94 12.88
N GLY A 17 -10.73 4.85 13.16
CA GLY A 17 -10.14 5.30 14.43
C GLY A 17 -10.06 6.82 14.56
N TYR A 18 -9.12 7.30 15.33
CA TYR A 18 -8.97 8.72 15.68
C TYR A 18 -7.72 9.32 15.04
N PHE A 19 -7.76 10.66 14.90
CA PHE A 19 -6.64 11.47 14.40
C PHE A 19 -6.19 11.09 12.99
N ASN A 20 -7.15 10.76 12.14
CA ASN A 20 -6.90 10.50 10.73
C ASN A 20 -7.10 11.78 9.91
N VAL A 21 -6.33 11.92 8.84
CA VAL A 21 -6.50 12.94 7.81
C VAL A 21 -6.82 12.23 6.50
N ILE A 22 -7.98 12.51 5.94
CA ILE A 22 -8.46 11.94 4.67
C ILE A 22 -8.66 13.10 3.69
N GLY A 23 -8.02 13.03 2.54
CA GLY A 23 -8.08 14.01 1.48
C GLY A 23 -9.40 14.00 0.69
N ASP A 24 -9.40 14.75 -0.39
CA ASP A 24 -10.57 14.89 -1.26
C ASP A 24 -10.76 13.68 -2.18
N ASN A 25 -12.02 13.41 -2.57
CA ASN A 25 -12.40 12.36 -3.51
C ASN A 25 -11.98 10.94 -3.12
N VAL A 26 -11.74 10.68 -1.84
CA VAL A 26 -11.38 9.34 -1.36
C VAL A 26 -12.62 8.45 -1.36
N LYS A 27 -12.47 7.24 -1.92
CA LYS A 27 -13.52 6.21 -1.96
C LYS A 27 -13.06 4.97 -1.23
N VAL A 28 -13.93 4.46 -0.37
CA VAL A 28 -13.67 3.29 0.48
C VAL A 28 -14.82 2.30 0.30
N GLY A 29 -14.50 1.04 0.10
CA GLY A 29 -15.47 -0.04 -0.07
C GLY A 29 -16.14 -0.48 1.23
N ASP A 30 -16.72 -1.67 1.17
CA ASP A 30 -17.47 -2.26 2.28
C ASP A 30 -16.52 -2.89 3.30
N SER A 31 -16.91 -2.89 4.59
CA SER A 31 -16.19 -3.56 5.68
C SER A 31 -14.71 -3.16 5.81
N VAL A 32 -14.40 -1.90 5.57
CA VAL A 32 -13.03 -1.37 5.69
C VAL A 32 -12.77 -0.84 7.09
N LEU A 33 -11.62 -1.21 7.66
CA LEU A 33 -11.13 -0.68 8.93
C LEU A 33 -9.93 0.25 8.71
N ILE A 34 -10.06 1.51 9.11
CA ILE A 34 -8.96 2.47 9.20
C ILE A 34 -8.63 2.70 10.67
N GLY A 35 -7.42 2.33 11.09
CA GLY A 35 -6.95 2.54 12.46
C GLY A 35 -6.72 4.01 12.80
N HIS A 36 -5.77 4.28 13.68
CA HIS A 36 -5.48 5.64 14.15
C HIS A 36 -4.29 6.26 13.40
N HIS A 37 -4.27 7.61 13.33
CA HIS A 37 -3.13 8.38 12.80
C HIS A 37 -2.77 8.03 11.35
N CYS A 38 -3.74 7.70 10.53
CA CYS A 38 -3.52 7.49 9.10
C CYS A 38 -3.65 8.81 8.34
N ILE A 39 -2.85 8.96 7.28
CA ILE A 39 -2.93 10.04 6.31
C ILE A 39 -3.24 9.41 4.96
N ILE A 40 -4.39 9.72 4.42
CA ILE A 40 -4.84 9.25 3.11
C ILE A 40 -5.04 10.50 2.25
N GLU A 41 -4.20 10.67 1.25
CA GLU A 41 -4.23 11.84 0.39
C GLU A 41 -5.36 11.75 -0.66
N ASP A 42 -5.45 12.74 -1.55
CA ASP A 42 -6.55 12.89 -2.50
C ASP A 42 -6.61 11.75 -3.54
N ASP A 43 -7.80 11.53 -4.08
CA ASP A 43 -8.07 10.60 -5.19
C ASP A 43 -7.67 9.13 -4.90
N VAL A 44 -7.63 8.73 -3.63
CA VAL A 44 -7.33 7.36 -3.23
C VAL A 44 -8.58 6.49 -3.32
N THR A 45 -8.42 5.27 -3.81
CA THR A 45 -9.48 4.26 -3.82
C THR A 45 -9.08 3.03 -3.00
N ILE A 46 -9.98 2.56 -2.14
CA ILE A 46 -9.78 1.40 -1.27
C ILE A 46 -10.96 0.45 -1.49
N GLY A 47 -10.68 -0.79 -1.85
CA GLY A 47 -11.67 -1.84 -2.08
C GLY A 47 -12.30 -2.37 -0.80
N ASP A 48 -12.97 -3.51 -0.92
CA ASP A 48 -13.71 -4.12 0.18
C ASP A 48 -12.78 -4.92 1.12
N ASN A 49 -13.20 -5.07 2.39
CA ASN A 49 -12.50 -5.87 3.40
C ASN A 49 -11.03 -5.46 3.66
N VAL A 50 -10.69 -4.21 3.42
CA VAL A 50 -9.32 -3.72 3.62
C VAL A 50 -9.10 -3.30 5.07
N THR A 51 -7.94 -3.67 5.63
CA THR A 51 -7.54 -3.25 6.98
C THR A 51 -6.28 -2.40 6.93
N LEU A 52 -6.39 -1.17 7.41
CA LEU A 52 -5.29 -0.24 7.65
C LEU A 52 -5.06 -0.13 9.16
N GLN A 53 -3.99 -0.72 9.71
CA GLN A 53 -3.85 -0.84 11.17
C GLN A 53 -3.54 0.46 11.90
N GLY A 54 -2.83 1.41 11.29
CA GLY A 54 -2.54 2.72 11.89
C GLY A 54 -1.16 3.27 11.52
N ASN A 55 -0.96 4.58 11.73
CA ASN A 55 0.25 5.30 11.30
C ASN A 55 0.63 5.02 9.84
N ILE A 56 -0.37 4.91 8.98
CA ILE A 56 -0.20 4.58 7.57
C ILE A 56 -0.29 5.87 6.77
N LYS A 57 0.60 6.00 5.77
CA LYS A 57 0.50 7.07 4.78
C LYS A 57 0.23 6.49 3.40
N ILE A 58 -0.84 6.97 2.76
CA ILE A 58 -1.23 6.61 1.40
C ILE A 58 -1.26 7.89 0.58
N ALA A 59 -0.34 7.99 -0.38
CA ALA A 59 -0.24 9.16 -1.24
C ALA A 59 -1.27 9.13 -2.38
N SER A 60 -1.48 10.29 -2.97
CA SER A 60 -2.55 10.56 -3.93
C SER A 60 -2.57 9.60 -5.12
N GLY A 61 -3.76 9.30 -5.62
CA GLY A 61 -4.00 8.45 -6.78
C GLY A 61 -3.72 6.97 -6.55
N THR A 62 -3.44 6.55 -5.31
CA THR A 62 -3.20 5.15 -4.96
C THR A 62 -4.50 4.35 -4.99
N ALA A 63 -4.41 3.14 -5.54
CA ALA A 63 -5.50 2.17 -5.52
C ALA A 63 -5.12 0.92 -4.72
N ILE A 64 -6.00 0.51 -3.82
CA ILE A 64 -5.88 -0.71 -3.04
C ILE A 64 -7.11 -1.56 -3.35
N GLU A 65 -6.90 -2.73 -3.93
CA GLU A 65 -7.99 -3.67 -4.20
C GLU A 65 -8.40 -4.43 -2.93
N ASP A 66 -9.40 -5.29 -3.05
CA ASP A 66 -10.06 -5.97 -1.93
C ASP A 66 -9.10 -6.86 -1.11
N ASP A 67 -9.51 -7.16 0.11
CA ASP A 67 -8.89 -8.12 1.03
C ASP A 67 -7.45 -7.78 1.43
N CYS A 68 -7.01 -6.55 1.25
CA CYS A 68 -5.66 -6.12 1.58
C CYS A 68 -5.50 -5.80 3.08
N VAL A 69 -4.32 -6.11 3.61
CA VAL A 69 -3.95 -5.78 5.00
C VAL A 69 -2.64 -5.01 5.02
N LEU A 70 -2.70 -3.77 5.52
CA LEU A 70 -1.54 -2.91 5.72
C LEU A 70 -1.26 -2.77 7.21
N LYS A 71 -0.08 -3.21 7.61
CA LYS A 71 0.37 -3.12 9.00
C LYS A 71 0.90 -1.72 9.33
N HIS A 72 1.07 -1.43 10.61
CA HIS A 72 1.51 -0.14 11.12
C HIS A 72 2.75 0.40 10.40
N GLY A 73 2.74 1.69 10.11
CA GLY A 73 3.86 2.40 9.52
C GLY A 73 4.09 2.12 8.03
N THR A 74 3.16 1.47 7.35
CA THR A 74 3.23 1.30 5.90
C THR A 74 3.10 2.64 5.18
N ILE A 75 3.94 2.86 4.17
CA ILE A 75 3.89 4.06 3.32
C ILE A 75 3.74 3.63 1.86
N LEU A 76 2.66 4.10 1.23
CA LEU A 76 2.44 3.96 -0.20
C LEU A 76 2.64 5.32 -0.88
N THR A 77 3.49 5.35 -1.90
CA THR A 77 3.73 6.56 -2.70
C THR A 77 2.72 6.70 -3.83
N ASN A 78 2.68 7.88 -4.45
CA ASN A 78 1.69 8.24 -5.46
C ASN A 78 1.47 7.18 -6.53
N ASN A 79 0.21 7.01 -6.91
CA ASN A 79 -0.23 6.09 -7.96
C ASN A 79 0.17 4.62 -7.73
N ALA A 80 0.44 4.21 -6.50
CA ALA A 80 0.67 2.81 -6.20
C ALA A 80 -0.60 1.99 -6.44
N LEU A 81 -0.42 0.74 -6.89
CA LEU A 81 -1.50 -0.22 -7.06
C LEU A 81 -1.19 -1.48 -6.25
N LEU A 82 -2.03 -1.77 -5.27
CA LEU A 82 -2.06 -3.04 -4.58
C LEU A 82 -3.23 -3.86 -5.12
N LYS A 83 -2.93 -5.01 -5.70
CA LYS A 83 -3.97 -5.94 -6.13
C LYS A 83 -4.56 -6.72 -4.96
N LYS A 84 -5.56 -7.56 -5.24
CA LYS A 84 -6.30 -8.30 -4.22
C LYS A 84 -5.41 -9.12 -3.29
N ASN A 85 -5.82 -9.18 -2.02
CA ASN A 85 -5.20 -10.03 -1.00
C ASN A 85 -3.70 -9.77 -0.82
N VAL A 86 -3.27 -8.51 -0.86
CA VAL A 86 -1.89 -8.13 -0.56
C VAL A 86 -1.73 -7.89 0.93
N PHE A 87 -0.70 -8.49 1.52
CA PHE A 87 -0.27 -8.21 2.88
C PHE A 87 1.01 -7.36 2.88
N MET A 88 0.93 -6.18 3.50
CA MET A 88 2.09 -5.31 3.74
C MET A 88 2.48 -5.40 5.22
N GLY A 89 3.64 -5.96 5.50
CA GLY A 89 4.18 -6.04 6.86
C GLY A 89 4.45 -4.64 7.47
N PRO A 90 4.71 -4.55 8.79
CA PRO A 90 4.93 -3.26 9.42
C PRO A 90 6.14 -2.53 8.84
N ASN A 91 6.04 -1.20 8.73
CA ASN A 91 7.10 -0.33 8.21
C ASN A 91 7.57 -0.69 6.79
N THR A 92 6.69 -1.23 5.97
CA THR A 92 6.98 -1.42 4.53
C THR A 92 6.76 -0.13 3.78
N ILE A 93 7.61 0.15 2.78
CA ILE A 93 7.59 1.41 2.06
C ILE A 93 7.72 1.15 0.56
N THR A 94 6.82 1.73 -0.24
CA THR A 94 7.08 1.94 -1.66
C THR A 94 7.80 3.27 -1.83
N LEU A 95 8.89 3.30 -2.58
CA LEU A 95 9.65 4.52 -2.81
C LEU A 95 9.07 5.30 -3.99
N GLY A 96 9.06 6.62 -3.88
CA GLY A 96 8.69 7.54 -4.96
C GLY A 96 9.87 7.88 -5.87
N GLY A 97 9.60 8.68 -6.91
CA GLY A 97 10.63 9.25 -7.76
C GLY A 97 11.48 10.29 -7.04
N THR A 98 12.56 10.70 -7.71
CA THR A 98 13.42 11.80 -7.25
C THR A 98 12.99 13.13 -7.89
N HIS A 99 13.56 14.26 -7.46
CA HIS A 99 13.32 15.57 -8.07
C HIS A 99 13.62 15.59 -9.57
N GLU A 100 14.59 14.81 -10.03
CA GLU A 100 15.00 14.75 -11.42
C GLU A 100 14.21 13.74 -12.25
N ARG A 101 13.62 12.74 -11.60
CA ARG A 101 12.87 11.67 -12.27
C ARG A 101 11.46 11.60 -11.67
N LYS A 102 10.54 12.32 -12.30
CA LYS A 102 9.12 12.13 -12.02
C LYS A 102 8.72 10.74 -12.48
N THR A 103 8.05 10.02 -11.63
CA THR A 103 7.50 8.71 -11.97
C THR A 103 6.13 8.89 -12.59
N GLU A 104 5.94 8.48 -13.83
CA GLU A 104 4.63 8.50 -14.49
C GLU A 104 3.69 7.43 -13.94
N HIS A 105 4.25 6.39 -13.35
CA HIS A 105 3.50 5.24 -12.81
C HIS A 105 3.97 4.93 -11.39
N GLY A 106 3.04 4.47 -10.56
CA GLY A 106 3.34 3.99 -9.22
C GLY A 106 3.89 2.55 -9.22
N THR A 107 4.29 2.12 -8.05
CA THR A 107 4.65 0.71 -7.79
C THR A 107 3.41 -0.16 -7.91
N VAL A 108 3.52 -1.31 -8.57
CA VAL A 108 2.44 -2.30 -8.68
C VAL A 108 2.82 -3.55 -7.90
N ILE A 109 1.96 -3.94 -6.96
CA ILE A 109 2.09 -5.18 -6.21
C ILE A 109 0.98 -6.12 -6.63
N GLY A 110 1.36 -7.26 -7.19
CA GLY A 110 0.44 -8.29 -7.69
C GLY A 110 -0.41 -8.93 -6.60
N ALA A 111 -1.42 -9.67 -7.02
CA ALA A 111 -2.35 -10.32 -6.09
C ALA A 111 -1.65 -11.40 -5.25
N ASN A 112 -2.16 -11.63 -4.04
CA ASN A 112 -1.65 -12.62 -3.09
C ASN A 112 -0.17 -12.42 -2.72
N CYS A 113 0.34 -11.21 -2.79
CA CYS A 113 1.71 -10.91 -2.38
C CYS A 113 1.80 -10.71 -0.87
N TYR A 114 2.89 -11.21 -0.28
CA TYR A 114 3.25 -10.98 1.11
C TYR A 114 4.55 -10.18 1.16
N ILE A 115 4.49 -8.94 1.64
CA ILE A 115 5.65 -8.07 1.77
C ILE A 115 6.10 -8.07 3.23
N GLY A 116 7.26 -8.66 3.51
CA GLY A 116 7.82 -8.77 4.86
C GLY A 116 8.12 -7.41 5.48
N GLY A 117 7.97 -7.30 6.80
CA GLY A 117 8.13 -6.04 7.53
C GLY A 117 9.48 -5.36 7.29
N GLY A 118 9.50 -4.03 7.26
CA GLY A 118 10.67 -3.21 7.01
C GLY A 118 11.21 -3.27 5.57
N SER A 119 10.53 -3.97 4.67
CA SER A 119 10.97 -4.06 3.27
C SER A 119 10.69 -2.76 2.53
N GLN A 120 11.55 -2.46 1.56
CA GLN A 120 11.39 -1.33 0.67
C GLN A 120 11.28 -1.79 -0.78
N ILE A 121 10.41 -1.15 -1.54
CA ILE A 121 10.22 -1.41 -2.96
C ILE A 121 10.59 -0.14 -3.71
N ALA A 122 11.60 -0.22 -4.58
CA ALA A 122 12.06 0.92 -5.37
C ALA A 122 10.95 1.45 -6.28
N ALA A 123 11.06 2.73 -6.63
CA ALA A 123 10.08 3.42 -7.47
C ALA A 123 9.80 2.69 -8.78
N ASN A 124 8.53 2.67 -9.18
CA ASN A 124 8.04 2.10 -10.46
C ASN A 124 8.34 0.60 -10.64
N LYS A 125 8.47 -0.15 -9.56
CA LYS A 125 8.65 -1.59 -9.66
C LYS A 125 7.32 -2.32 -9.74
N LYS A 126 7.33 -3.43 -10.49
CA LYS A 126 6.19 -4.32 -10.63
C LYS A 126 6.53 -5.69 -10.07
N LEU A 127 5.73 -6.15 -9.15
CA LEU A 127 5.77 -7.51 -8.63
C LEU A 127 4.59 -8.28 -9.23
N CYS A 128 4.88 -9.43 -9.83
CA CYS A 128 3.80 -10.32 -10.28
C CYS A 128 3.04 -10.91 -9.10
N ASP A 129 1.97 -11.62 -9.37
CA ASP A 129 1.17 -12.27 -8.34
C ASP A 129 1.96 -13.36 -7.59
N ASN A 130 1.56 -13.66 -6.35
CA ASN A 130 2.13 -14.72 -5.52
C ASN A 130 3.63 -14.54 -5.19
N VAL A 131 4.06 -13.31 -4.95
CA VAL A 131 5.42 -13.01 -4.49
C VAL A 131 5.43 -12.85 -2.97
N THR A 132 6.40 -13.48 -2.31
CA THR A 132 6.72 -13.25 -0.90
C THR A 132 8.08 -12.58 -0.78
N THR A 133 8.17 -11.44 -0.09
CA THR A 133 9.46 -10.89 0.29
C THR A 133 9.75 -11.20 1.76
N GLY A 134 10.99 -11.58 2.08
CA GLY A 134 11.42 -11.65 3.47
C GLY A 134 11.47 -10.26 4.12
N ALA A 135 11.47 -10.22 5.45
CA ALA A 135 11.63 -8.96 6.17
C ALA A 135 12.94 -8.24 5.80
N LEU A 136 12.95 -6.91 5.88
CA LEU A 136 14.11 -6.06 5.59
C LEU A 136 14.71 -6.27 4.19
N SER A 137 13.87 -6.60 3.22
CA SER A 137 14.30 -6.81 1.84
C SER A 137 14.21 -5.53 1.02
N PHE A 138 15.10 -5.38 0.03
CA PHE A 138 15.04 -4.27 -0.91
C PHE A 138 14.78 -4.75 -2.34
N VAL A 139 13.57 -4.47 -2.82
CA VAL A 139 13.14 -4.80 -4.20
C VAL A 139 13.59 -3.69 -5.12
N ASN A 140 14.68 -3.89 -5.84
CA ASN A 140 15.29 -2.89 -6.74
C ASN A 140 15.05 -3.17 -8.24
N ARG A 141 14.29 -4.22 -8.56
CA ARG A 141 13.95 -4.65 -9.93
C ARG A 141 12.55 -5.21 -9.97
N ASP A 142 11.99 -5.31 -11.16
CA ASP A 142 10.73 -6.00 -11.36
C ASP A 142 10.88 -7.49 -11.01
N ILE A 143 9.83 -8.05 -10.40
CA ILE A 143 9.74 -9.47 -10.09
C ILE A 143 8.66 -10.06 -11.01
N THR A 144 9.11 -10.87 -11.97
CA THR A 144 8.25 -11.43 -13.03
C THR A 144 7.85 -12.88 -12.80
N GLU A 145 8.38 -13.51 -11.76
CA GLU A 145 8.08 -14.91 -11.41
C GLU A 145 7.63 -15.01 -9.96
N PRO A 146 6.60 -15.81 -9.65
CA PRO A 146 6.21 -16.10 -8.28
C PRO A 146 7.34 -16.71 -7.47
N GLY A 147 7.31 -16.54 -6.15
CA GLY A 147 8.28 -17.17 -5.26
C GLY A 147 8.68 -16.28 -4.10
N ILE A 148 9.68 -16.77 -3.35
CA ILE A 148 10.20 -16.11 -2.16
C ILE A 148 11.49 -15.36 -2.53
N TYR A 149 11.54 -14.08 -2.18
CA TYR A 149 12.65 -13.18 -2.47
C TYR A 149 13.15 -12.55 -1.17
N VAL A 150 14.46 -12.55 -0.95
CA VAL A 150 15.07 -12.03 0.28
C VAL A 150 16.33 -11.22 0.01
N GLY A 151 16.65 -10.32 0.91
CA GLY A 151 17.93 -9.62 0.97
C GLY A 151 17.97 -8.24 0.32
N ILE A 152 19.15 -7.63 0.32
CA ILE A 152 19.46 -6.28 -0.17
C ILE A 152 20.63 -6.38 -1.16
N PRO A 153 20.38 -6.29 -2.47
CA PRO A 153 19.08 -6.37 -3.15
C PRO A 153 18.46 -7.78 -3.08
N VAL A 154 17.16 -7.84 -3.36
CA VAL A 154 16.45 -9.14 -3.31
C VAL A 154 16.99 -10.17 -4.29
N ARG A 155 17.04 -11.42 -3.83
CA ARG A 155 17.33 -12.60 -4.65
C ARG A 155 16.28 -13.66 -4.37
N LYS A 156 15.87 -14.41 -5.41
CA LYS A 156 14.94 -15.53 -5.27
C LYS A 156 15.60 -16.63 -4.45
N LEU A 157 14.89 -17.12 -3.43
CA LEU A 157 15.29 -18.34 -2.74
C LEU A 157 15.04 -19.53 -3.66
N ARG A 158 15.96 -20.47 -3.64
CA ARG A 158 15.87 -21.71 -4.42
C ARG A 158 14.89 -22.69 -3.80
#